data_f4e9131e918757e1ad728b414edfc341
#
_entry.id   f4e9131e918757e1ad728b414edfc341
#
_cell.length_a   1.000
_cell.length_b   1.000
_cell.length_c   1.000
_cell.angle_alpha   90.00
_cell.angle_beta   90.00
_cell.angle_gamma   90.00
#
_symmetry.space_group_name_H-M   'P 1'
#
loop_
_entity.id
_entity.type
_entity.pdbx_description
1 polymer ?
#
loop_
_entity_poly.entity_id
_entity_poly.type
_entity_poly.pdbx_seq_one_letter_code
_entity_poly.pdbx_strand_id
1 'polypeptide(L)'
;LVGSEMCIRDRLVGGSTRIPAVQEAVKQITGKEGFKGINPDECVAVGAAIQGGVLTGDVQDILLLDVTPLSLGIETMGGVFTRLIDRNTTIPTHKSQIFSTAADGQTSVEVHVLQGEREMAAYNKTLGRFQLTGIAPAPRGVPQIEVTFDIDANGIVKVSAKDLGTGKEQQISITASTNLSKEDIDK
;
A
#
# COMPACT_ATOMS: atom_id res chain seq x y z
N LEU A 1 1.33 -12.87 4.95
CA LEU A 1 1.25 -13.58 6.23
C LEU A 1 2.21 -12.92 7.19
N VAL A 2 1.67 -12.21 8.15
CA VAL A 2 2.43 -11.71 9.29
C VAL A 2 2.99 -12.92 10.00
N GLY A 3 4.30 -12.96 10.25
CA GLY A 3 4.91 -14.06 10.98
C GLY A 3 4.21 -14.27 12.31
N SER A 4 3.98 -15.51 12.69
CA SER A 4 3.24 -15.91 13.89
C SER A 4 3.79 -15.30 15.20
N GLU A 5 4.98 -14.75 15.17
CA GLU A 5 5.69 -14.17 16.32
C GLU A 5 5.17 -12.78 16.71
N MET A 6 4.51 -12.05 15.80
CA MET A 6 3.95 -10.72 16.07
C MET A 6 2.48 -10.76 16.53
N CYS A 7 1.77 -11.89 16.36
CA CYS A 7 0.36 -12.00 16.73
C CYS A 7 0.20 -12.58 18.13
N ILE A 8 -0.25 -11.77 19.07
CA ILE A 8 -0.61 -12.24 20.43
C ILE A 8 -1.95 -12.98 20.39
N ARG A 9 -2.90 -12.54 19.53
CA ARG A 9 -4.21 -13.17 19.34
C ARG A 9 -4.64 -13.06 17.89
N ASP A 10 -5.05 -14.18 17.32
CA ASP A 10 -5.66 -14.26 16.01
C ASP A 10 -7.17 -14.39 16.15
N ARG A 11 -7.93 -13.56 15.44
CA ARG A 11 -9.39 -13.59 15.45
C ARG A 11 -9.92 -13.90 14.06
N LEU A 12 -10.88 -14.82 14.00
CA LEU A 12 -11.58 -15.14 12.77
C LEU A 12 -12.82 -14.23 12.67
N VAL A 13 -12.92 -13.47 11.60
CA VAL A 13 -14.00 -12.53 11.34
C VAL A 13 -14.69 -12.82 10.01
N GLY A 14 -15.97 -12.44 9.90
CA GLY A 14 -16.81 -12.71 8.74
C GLY A 14 -17.54 -14.06 8.84
N GLY A 15 -18.74 -14.16 8.25
CA GLY A 15 -19.61 -15.33 8.33
C GLY A 15 -18.99 -16.62 7.82
N SER A 16 -18.13 -16.55 6.79
CA SER A 16 -17.43 -17.72 6.23
C SER A 16 -16.51 -18.43 7.23
N THR A 17 -16.05 -17.74 8.27
CA THR A 17 -15.21 -18.33 9.32
C THR A 17 -15.94 -19.25 10.28
N ARG A 18 -17.27 -19.32 10.19
CA ARG A 18 -18.10 -20.30 10.91
C ARG A 18 -17.98 -21.71 10.34
N ILE A 19 -17.49 -21.84 9.11
CA ILE A 19 -17.31 -23.13 8.44
C ILE A 19 -16.17 -23.89 9.13
N PRO A 20 -16.43 -25.14 9.64
CA PRO A 20 -15.41 -25.89 10.37
C PRO A 20 -14.12 -26.14 9.59
N ALA A 21 -14.22 -26.37 8.27
CA ALA A 21 -13.06 -26.57 7.40
C ALA A 21 -12.15 -25.33 7.35
N VAL A 22 -12.70 -24.11 7.40
CA VAL A 22 -11.93 -22.87 7.46
C VAL A 22 -11.17 -22.76 8.79
N GLN A 23 -11.83 -23.09 9.90
CA GLN A 23 -11.19 -23.08 11.22
C GLN A 23 -10.06 -24.10 11.33
N GLU A 24 -10.28 -25.30 10.79
CA GLU A 24 -9.27 -26.37 10.75
C GLU A 24 -8.06 -25.96 9.88
N ALA A 25 -8.30 -25.40 8.69
CA ALA A 25 -7.23 -24.90 7.83
C ALA A 25 -6.38 -23.82 8.50
N VAL A 26 -7.02 -22.88 9.21
CA VAL A 26 -6.30 -21.85 9.98
C VAL A 26 -5.45 -22.50 11.07
N LYS A 27 -6.01 -23.45 11.81
CA LYS A 27 -5.27 -24.18 12.85
C LYS A 27 -4.06 -24.93 12.31
N GLN A 28 -4.20 -25.58 11.15
CA GLN A 28 -3.09 -26.28 10.48
C GLN A 28 -1.97 -25.32 10.03
N ILE A 29 -2.33 -24.13 9.52
CA ILE A 29 -1.36 -23.15 9.02
C ILE A 29 -0.66 -22.40 10.16
N THR A 30 -1.42 -22.00 11.20
CA THR A 30 -0.88 -21.15 12.28
C THR A 30 -0.45 -21.92 13.52
N GLY A 31 -0.84 -23.19 13.64
CA GLY A 31 -0.63 -24.01 14.85
C GLY A 31 -1.49 -23.58 16.06
N LYS A 32 -2.41 -22.61 15.88
CA LYS A 32 -3.22 -22.03 16.94
C LYS A 32 -4.71 -22.07 16.60
N GLU A 33 -5.56 -22.12 17.62
CA GLU A 33 -7.00 -21.90 17.43
C GLU A 33 -7.31 -20.41 17.44
N GLY A 34 -8.18 -19.99 16.51
CA GLY A 34 -8.68 -18.62 16.48
C GLY A 34 -9.50 -18.30 17.73
N PHE A 35 -9.33 -17.08 18.25
CA PHE A 35 -10.08 -16.62 19.42
C PHE A 35 -11.57 -16.44 19.09
N LYS A 36 -12.46 -17.07 19.89
CA LYS A 36 -13.91 -17.15 19.65
C LYS A 36 -14.76 -16.17 20.51
N GLY A 37 -14.13 -15.20 21.14
CA GLY A 37 -14.82 -14.29 22.09
C GLY A 37 -15.63 -13.15 21.47
N ILE A 38 -15.77 -13.10 20.14
CA ILE A 38 -16.55 -12.07 19.43
C ILE A 38 -17.39 -12.72 18.34
N ASN A 39 -18.60 -12.18 18.12
CA ASN A 39 -19.44 -12.58 16.98
C ASN A 39 -18.74 -12.21 15.66
N PRO A 40 -18.38 -13.18 14.80
CA PRO A 40 -17.64 -12.91 13.59
C PRO A 40 -18.43 -12.06 12.57
N ASP A 41 -19.75 -12.05 12.62
CA ASP A 41 -20.61 -11.29 11.70
C ASP A 41 -20.68 -9.81 12.07
N GLU A 42 -20.54 -9.48 13.35
CA GLU A 42 -20.68 -8.12 13.88
C GLU A 42 -19.33 -7.43 14.16
N CYS A 43 -18.24 -8.18 14.17
CA CYS A 43 -16.92 -7.72 14.61
C CYS A 43 -16.45 -6.47 13.86
N VAL A 44 -16.67 -6.42 12.53
CA VAL A 44 -16.26 -5.27 11.70
C VAL A 44 -17.10 -4.04 12.03
N ALA A 45 -18.40 -4.18 12.21
CA ALA A 45 -19.29 -3.07 12.56
C ALA A 45 -18.96 -2.50 13.94
N VAL A 46 -18.71 -3.38 14.93
CA VAL A 46 -18.28 -2.97 16.29
C VAL A 46 -16.93 -2.25 16.23
N GLY A 47 -15.96 -2.78 15.47
CA GLY A 47 -14.66 -2.15 15.29
C GLY A 47 -14.76 -0.77 14.65
N ALA A 48 -15.61 -0.61 13.64
CA ALA A 48 -15.85 0.66 12.98
C ALA A 48 -16.50 1.69 13.94
N ALA A 49 -17.45 1.26 14.76
CA ALA A 49 -18.07 2.13 15.77
C ALA A 49 -17.05 2.60 16.83
N ILE A 50 -16.19 1.70 17.31
CA ILE A 50 -15.13 2.04 18.26
C ILE A 50 -14.15 3.04 17.63
N GLN A 51 -13.72 2.81 16.38
CA GLN A 51 -12.84 3.74 15.67
C GLN A 51 -13.50 5.10 15.43
N GLY A 52 -14.80 5.15 15.16
CA GLY A 52 -15.58 6.38 15.12
C GLY A 52 -15.49 7.13 16.44
N GLY A 53 -15.67 6.44 17.58
CA GLY A 53 -15.52 7.04 18.91
C GLY A 53 -14.10 7.55 19.20
N VAL A 54 -13.06 6.88 18.70
CA VAL A 54 -11.68 7.38 18.80
C VAL A 54 -11.49 8.68 18.00
N LEU A 55 -12.05 8.75 16.78
CA LEU A 55 -11.94 9.93 15.92
C LEU A 55 -12.72 11.14 16.47
N THR A 56 -13.84 10.90 17.16
CA THR A 56 -14.62 11.96 17.83
C THR A 56 -14.06 12.36 19.20
N GLY A 57 -13.11 11.61 19.73
CA GLY A 57 -12.52 11.84 21.05
C GLY A 57 -13.32 11.25 22.23
N ASP A 58 -14.38 10.51 21.95
CA ASP A 58 -15.20 9.84 22.99
C ASP A 58 -14.47 8.64 23.61
N VAL A 59 -13.55 8.02 22.86
CA VAL A 59 -12.71 6.89 23.27
C VAL A 59 -11.25 7.31 23.21
N GLN A 60 -10.56 7.33 24.35
CA GLN A 60 -9.18 7.85 24.46
C GLN A 60 -8.13 6.76 24.75
N ASP A 61 -8.55 5.59 25.17
CA ASP A 61 -7.65 4.53 25.68
C ASP A 61 -7.30 3.47 24.63
N ILE A 62 -7.68 3.67 23.37
CA ILE A 62 -7.44 2.71 22.29
C ILE A 62 -6.58 3.34 21.20
N LEU A 63 -5.44 2.70 20.92
CA LEU A 63 -4.58 3.03 19.78
C LEU A 63 -4.72 1.94 18.73
N LEU A 64 -5.21 2.32 17.54
CA LEU A 64 -5.16 1.48 16.34
C LEU A 64 -4.00 1.92 15.47
N LEU A 65 -3.07 1.01 15.22
CA LEU A 65 -2.01 1.18 14.22
C LEU A 65 -2.29 0.21 13.07
N ASP A 66 -2.40 0.75 11.88
CA ASP A 66 -2.55 -0.05 10.66
C ASP A 66 -1.20 -0.21 9.96
N VAL A 67 -1.13 -1.15 9.02
CA VAL A 67 0.09 -1.46 8.28
C VAL A 67 -0.22 -1.61 6.79
N THR A 68 0.79 -1.40 5.96
CA THR A 68 0.70 -1.73 4.54
C THR A 68 0.67 -3.24 4.35
N PRO A 69 -0.34 -3.82 3.66
CA PRO A 69 -0.44 -5.27 3.49
C PRO A 69 0.58 -5.83 2.51
N LEU A 70 1.00 -5.03 1.53
CA LEU A 70 1.95 -5.38 0.48
C LEU A 70 2.95 -4.24 0.27
N SER A 71 4.14 -4.58 -0.21
CA SER A 71 5.17 -3.60 -0.55
C SER A 71 4.72 -2.67 -1.67
N LEU A 72 5.13 -1.42 -1.59
CA LEU A 72 4.88 -0.36 -2.57
C LEU A 72 6.19 0.13 -3.16
N GLY A 73 6.17 0.43 -4.44
CA GLY A 73 7.35 0.91 -5.15
C GLY A 73 7.06 1.30 -6.59
N ILE A 74 8.11 1.44 -7.36
CA ILE A 74 8.03 1.82 -8.77
C ILE A 74 8.77 0.84 -9.67
N GLU A 75 8.40 0.84 -10.94
CA GLU A 75 9.18 0.19 -11.99
C GLU A 75 10.43 1.01 -12.29
N THR A 76 11.56 0.32 -12.35
CA THR A 76 12.85 0.89 -12.73
C THR A 76 13.39 0.21 -13.99
N MET A 77 14.55 0.67 -14.46
CA MET A 77 15.16 0.18 -15.69
C MET A 77 15.27 -1.35 -15.71
N GLY A 78 14.89 -1.96 -16.85
CA GLY A 78 14.85 -3.42 -17.00
C GLY A 78 13.56 -4.09 -16.53
N GLY A 79 12.50 -3.31 -16.22
CA GLY A 79 11.22 -3.85 -15.76
C GLY A 79 11.29 -4.39 -14.32
N VAL A 80 12.25 -3.91 -13.53
CA VAL A 80 12.45 -4.34 -12.14
C VAL A 80 11.54 -3.54 -11.22
N PHE A 81 10.97 -4.22 -10.23
CA PHE A 81 10.21 -3.58 -9.16
C PHE A 81 11.14 -3.13 -8.03
N THR A 82 11.30 -1.82 -7.88
CA THR A 82 12.08 -1.23 -6.79
C THR A 82 11.16 -0.81 -5.66
N ARG A 83 11.31 -1.46 -4.50
CA ARG A 83 10.50 -1.19 -3.31
C ARG A 83 10.97 0.08 -2.61
N LEU A 84 10.02 0.94 -2.22
CA LEU A 84 10.25 2.08 -1.36
C LEU A 84 9.67 1.86 0.03
N ILE A 85 8.49 1.23 0.11
CA ILE A 85 7.83 0.88 1.37
C ILE A 85 7.65 -0.63 1.41
N ASP A 86 8.20 -1.27 2.43
CA ASP A 86 8.04 -2.71 2.63
C ASP A 86 6.64 -3.04 3.19
N ARG A 87 6.18 -4.25 2.90
CA ARG A 87 4.97 -4.78 3.53
C ARG A 87 5.08 -4.74 5.05
N ASN A 88 3.97 -4.63 5.74
CA ASN A 88 3.87 -4.51 7.19
C ASN A 88 4.54 -3.26 7.78
N THR A 89 4.77 -2.23 6.97
CA THR A 89 5.18 -0.92 7.48
C THR A 89 3.98 -0.23 8.12
N THR A 90 4.13 0.24 9.36
CA THR A 90 3.10 0.98 10.08
C THR A 90 2.77 2.29 9.36
N ILE A 91 1.48 2.61 9.23
CA ILE A 91 1.01 3.87 8.66
C ILE A 91 0.45 4.79 9.78
N PRO A 92 0.55 6.13 9.62
CA PRO A 92 1.07 6.86 8.46
C PRO A 92 2.59 6.69 8.28
N THR A 93 3.06 6.76 7.03
CA THR A 93 4.49 6.65 6.71
C THR A 93 4.86 7.49 5.49
N HIS A 94 6.10 7.92 5.47
CA HIS A 94 6.67 8.72 4.39
C HIS A 94 8.05 8.16 4.02
N LYS A 95 8.28 7.93 2.72
CA LYS A 95 9.56 7.45 2.18
C LYS A 95 9.86 8.11 0.86
N SER A 96 11.10 8.58 0.70
CA SER A 96 11.62 9.10 -0.56
C SER A 96 12.91 8.43 -0.96
N GLN A 97 13.12 8.37 -2.27
CA GLN A 97 14.35 7.85 -2.88
C GLN A 97 14.65 8.60 -4.16
N ILE A 98 15.94 8.85 -4.41
CA ILE A 98 16.41 9.54 -5.61
C ILE A 98 16.65 8.52 -6.70
N PHE A 99 16.09 8.79 -7.88
CA PHE A 99 16.27 8.06 -9.13
C PHE A 99 16.86 8.99 -10.18
N SER A 100 17.19 8.44 -11.35
CA SER A 100 17.76 9.22 -12.44
C SER A 100 17.17 8.77 -13.79
N THR A 101 17.56 9.49 -14.85
CA THR A 101 17.19 9.16 -16.23
C THR A 101 17.95 7.95 -16.74
N ALA A 102 17.31 7.18 -17.64
CA ALA A 102 17.87 5.97 -18.26
C ALA A 102 18.59 6.24 -19.57
N ALA A 103 18.33 7.39 -20.24
CA ALA A 103 18.88 7.76 -21.52
C ALA A 103 19.45 9.18 -21.50
N ASP A 104 20.42 9.44 -22.40
CA ASP A 104 20.97 10.77 -22.58
C ASP A 104 19.92 11.72 -23.18
N GLY A 105 19.90 12.96 -22.70
CA GLY A 105 18.97 13.99 -23.18
C GLY A 105 17.50 13.74 -22.85
N GLN A 106 17.20 12.83 -21.96
CA GLN A 106 15.82 12.50 -21.56
C GLN A 106 15.19 13.67 -20.79
N THR A 107 14.05 14.18 -21.28
CA THR A 107 13.35 15.34 -20.73
C THR A 107 12.07 14.98 -19.97
N SER A 108 11.73 13.70 -19.93
CA SER A 108 10.58 13.19 -19.20
C SER A 108 10.85 11.80 -18.63
N VAL A 109 10.20 11.47 -17.51
CA VAL A 109 10.20 10.12 -16.93
C VAL A 109 8.78 9.70 -16.63
N GLU A 110 8.46 8.43 -16.92
CA GLU A 110 7.23 7.80 -16.47
C GLU A 110 7.46 7.16 -15.09
N VAL A 111 6.60 7.47 -14.15
CA VAL A 111 6.57 6.82 -12.84
C VAL A 111 5.43 5.82 -12.83
N HIS A 112 5.78 4.55 -12.87
CA HIS A 112 4.84 3.44 -12.81
C HIS A 112 4.78 2.91 -11.37
N VAL A 113 3.68 3.21 -10.68
CA VAL A 113 3.47 2.86 -9.28
C VAL A 113 2.89 1.46 -9.16
N LEU A 114 3.53 0.63 -8.35
CA LEU A 114 3.24 -0.79 -8.22
C LEU A 114 3.06 -1.21 -6.77
N GLN A 115 2.28 -2.26 -6.57
CA GLN A 115 2.08 -2.94 -5.29
C GLN A 115 2.28 -4.44 -5.46
N GLY A 116 3.07 -5.05 -4.60
CA GLY A 116 3.27 -6.50 -4.59
C GLY A 116 4.64 -6.92 -4.07
N GLU A 117 4.96 -8.22 -4.23
CA GLU A 117 6.17 -8.83 -3.69
C GLU A 117 7.07 -9.45 -4.78
N ARG A 118 6.69 -9.34 -6.05
CA ARG A 118 7.45 -9.92 -7.16
C ARG A 118 8.58 -9.00 -7.59
N GLU A 119 9.70 -9.57 -8.02
CA GLU A 119 10.87 -8.82 -8.46
C GLU A 119 10.63 -8.06 -9.77
N MET A 120 9.83 -8.65 -10.68
CA MET A 120 9.51 -8.03 -11.95
C MET A 120 8.23 -7.19 -11.86
N ALA A 121 8.27 -5.98 -12.39
CA ALA A 121 7.15 -5.04 -12.40
C ALA A 121 5.87 -5.64 -13.00
N ALA A 122 5.99 -6.40 -14.09
CA ALA A 122 4.89 -7.01 -14.80
C ALA A 122 4.05 -7.99 -13.96
N TYR A 123 4.59 -8.53 -12.88
CA TYR A 123 3.91 -9.49 -12.00
C TYR A 123 3.35 -8.84 -10.73
N ASN A 124 3.43 -7.53 -10.61
CA ASN A 124 2.86 -6.75 -9.51
C ASN A 124 1.62 -5.99 -9.98
N LYS A 125 0.79 -5.59 -9.03
CA LYS A 125 -0.42 -4.81 -9.31
C LYS A 125 -0.05 -3.36 -9.63
N THR A 126 -0.46 -2.86 -10.79
CA THR A 126 -0.38 -1.44 -11.12
C THR A 126 -1.39 -0.66 -10.29
N LEU A 127 -0.93 0.34 -9.55
CA LEU A 127 -1.76 1.29 -8.82
C LEU A 127 -2.03 2.55 -9.63
N GLY A 128 -1.05 2.97 -10.44
CA GLY A 128 -1.18 4.14 -11.30
C GLY A 128 0.08 4.42 -12.09
N ARG A 129 -0.03 5.36 -13.03
CA ARG A 129 1.08 5.88 -13.83
C ARG A 129 0.93 7.37 -13.99
N PHE A 130 2.03 8.09 -13.96
CA PHE A 130 2.08 9.50 -14.28
C PHE A 130 3.43 9.86 -14.88
N GLN A 131 3.49 10.98 -15.58
CA GLN A 131 4.67 11.42 -16.27
C GLN A 131 5.17 12.74 -15.70
N LEU A 132 6.44 12.77 -15.28
CA LEU A 132 7.16 14.01 -14.97
C LEU A 132 7.83 14.52 -16.24
N THR A 133 7.51 15.75 -16.64
CA THR A 133 8.04 16.41 -17.83
C THR A 133 8.82 17.68 -17.48
N GLY A 134 9.61 18.17 -18.42
CA GLY A 134 10.37 19.41 -18.22
C GLY A 134 11.66 19.21 -17.44
N ILE A 135 12.21 18.01 -17.45
CA ILE A 135 13.56 17.71 -16.96
C ILE A 135 14.57 18.35 -17.93
N ALA A 136 15.59 19.01 -17.42
CA ALA A 136 16.64 19.58 -18.23
C ALA A 136 17.43 18.47 -18.95
N PRO A 137 17.68 18.59 -20.30
CA PRO A 137 18.47 17.61 -21.01
C PRO A 137 19.89 17.50 -20.40
N ALA A 138 20.28 16.28 -20.04
CA ALA A 138 21.58 15.98 -19.46
C ALA A 138 21.97 14.53 -19.81
N PRO A 139 23.22 14.14 -19.63
CA PRO A 139 23.62 12.74 -19.73
C PRO A 139 22.82 11.86 -18.77
N ARG A 140 22.59 10.60 -19.15
CA ARG A 140 21.92 9.61 -18.30
C ARG A 140 22.59 9.56 -16.93
N GLY A 141 21.79 9.41 -15.88
CA GLY A 141 22.26 9.30 -14.50
C GLY A 141 22.60 10.65 -13.84
N VAL A 142 22.56 11.78 -14.56
CA VAL A 142 22.84 13.12 -14.00
C VAL A 142 21.60 13.76 -13.36
N PRO A 143 20.41 13.77 -13.99
CA PRO A 143 19.21 14.31 -13.35
C PRO A 143 18.87 13.56 -12.07
N GLN A 144 18.49 14.29 -11.05
CA GLN A 144 18.07 13.74 -9.75
C GLN A 144 16.57 13.89 -9.60
N ILE A 145 15.86 12.77 -9.62
CA ILE A 145 14.40 12.71 -9.50
C ILE A 145 14.06 12.05 -8.18
N GLU A 146 13.58 12.86 -7.25
CA GLU A 146 13.11 12.37 -5.96
C GLU A 146 11.69 11.82 -6.12
N VAL A 147 11.51 10.53 -5.87
CA VAL A 147 10.20 9.88 -5.81
C VAL A 147 9.83 9.69 -4.36
N THR A 148 8.68 10.22 -3.97
CA THR A 148 8.20 10.19 -2.61
C THR A 148 6.87 9.46 -2.52
N PHE A 149 6.78 8.52 -1.60
CA PHE A 149 5.55 7.84 -1.18
C PHE A 149 5.13 8.40 0.17
N ASP A 150 3.92 8.88 0.25
CA ASP A 150 3.28 9.37 1.47
C ASP A 150 1.96 8.63 1.68
N ILE A 151 1.84 7.92 2.80
CA ILE A 151 0.64 7.16 3.16
C ILE A 151 0.08 7.77 4.42
N ASP A 152 -1.15 8.25 4.34
CA ASP A 152 -1.85 8.81 5.49
C ASP A 152 -2.44 7.74 6.41
N ALA A 153 -3.00 8.15 7.54
CA ALA A 153 -3.61 7.26 8.52
C ALA A 153 -4.85 6.50 7.97
N ASN A 154 -5.43 6.97 6.88
CA ASN A 154 -6.57 6.33 6.19
C ASN A 154 -6.12 5.34 5.11
N GLY A 155 -4.81 5.19 4.89
CA GLY A 155 -4.26 4.31 3.86
C GLY A 155 -4.29 4.90 2.45
N ILE A 156 -4.55 6.20 2.30
CA ILE A 156 -4.46 6.88 1.01
C ILE A 156 -2.99 7.07 0.66
N VAL A 157 -2.60 6.57 -0.50
CA VAL A 157 -1.23 6.64 -1.01
C VAL A 157 -1.11 7.82 -1.98
N LYS A 158 -0.23 8.76 -1.64
CA LYS A 158 0.21 9.83 -2.56
C LYS A 158 1.61 9.52 -3.04
N VAL A 159 1.82 9.59 -4.34
CA VAL A 159 3.14 9.43 -4.93
C VAL A 159 3.46 10.68 -5.72
N SER A 160 4.59 11.30 -5.38
CA SER A 160 5.11 12.46 -6.12
C SER A 160 6.48 12.14 -6.71
N ALA A 161 6.79 12.79 -7.81
CA ALA A 161 8.11 12.80 -8.43
C ALA A 161 8.53 14.24 -8.68
N LYS A 162 9.71 14.60 -8.19
CA LYS A 162 10.27 15.95 -8.29
C LYS A 162 11.66 15.91 -8.89
N ASP A 163 11.88 16.66 -9.97
CA ASP A 163 13.23 16.94 -10.46
C ASP A 163 13.90 18.00 -9.58
N LEU A 164 14.95 17.62 -8.89
CA LEU A 164 15.69 18.50 -7.99
C LEU A 164 16.45 19.60 -8.72
N GLY A 165 16.75 19.40 -10.01
CA GLY A 165 17.44 20.38 -10.84
C GLY A 165 16.54 21.53 -11.31
N THR A 166 15.33 21.21 -11.79
CA THR A 166 14.38 22.20 -12.33
C THR A 166 13.28 22.60 -11.34
N GLY A 167 13.09 21.83 -10.28
CA GLY A 167 12.01 22.00 -9.33
C GLY A 167 10.64 21.57 -9.85
N LYS A 168 10.56 20.96 -11.06
CA LYS A 168 9.33 20.43 -11.61
C LYS A 168 8.86 19.23 -10.79
N GLU A 169 7.56 19.20 -10.53
CA GLU A 169 6.94 18.15 -9.71
C GLU A 169 5.61 17.70 -10.34
N GLN A 170 5.34 16.40 -10.24
CA GLN A 170 4.06 15.79 -10.55
C GLN A 170 3.70 14.80 -9.46
N GLN A 171 2.39 14.61 -9.23
CA GLN A 171 1.89 13.71 -8.21
C GLN A 171 0.63 12.99 -8.66
N ILE A 172 0.39 11.82 -8.06
CA ILE A 172 -0.84 11.06 -8.18
C ILE A 172 -1.32 10.67 -6.78
N SER A 173 -2.62 10.72 -6.55
CA SER A 173 -3.25 10.19 -5.34
C SER A 173 -3.98 8.91 -5.70
N ILE A 174 -3.65 7.83 -5.01
CA ILE A 174 -4.21 6.50 -5.23
C ILE A 174 -5.18 6.24 -4.08
N THR A 175 -6.47 6.37 -4.36
CA THR A 175 -7.53 5.89 -3.47
C THR A 175 -7.80 4.42 -3.77
N ALA A 176 -8.22 3.65 -2.77
CA ALA A 176 -8.61 2.26 -2.99
C ALA A 176 -9.62 2.18 -4.12
N SER A 177 -9.22 1.63 -5.26
CA SER A 177 -10.16 1.36 -6.33
C SER A 177 -11.09 0.25 -5.84
N THR A 178 -12.36 0.52 -5.74
CA THR A 178 -13.37 -0.54 -5.77
C THR A 178 -13.11 -1.31 -7.07
N ASN A 179 -12.84 -2.61 -6.97
CA ASN A 179 -12.55 -3.46 -8.13
C ASN A 179 -13.78 -3.65 -9.07
N LEU A 180 -14.84 -2.93 -8.85
CA LEU A 180 -16.06 -2.92 -9.66
C LEU A 180 -16.03 -1.70 -10.57
N SER A 181 -16.05 -1.95 -11.87
CA SER A 181 -16.30 -0.89 -12.84
C SER A 181 -17.72 -0.34 -12.66
N LYS A 182 -17.96 0.90 -13.08
CA LYS A 182 -19.33 1.45 -13.05
C LYS A 182 -20.34 0.57 -13.81
N GLU A 183 -19.89 -0.11 -14.87
CA GLU A 183 -20.69 -1.03 -15.67
C GLU A 183 -21.06 -2.32 -14.92
N ASP A 184 -20.25 -2.73 -13.93
CA ASP A 184 -20.52 -3.89 -13.07
C ASP A 184 -21.41 -3.51 -11.87
N ILE A 185 -21.48 -2.24 -11.51
CA ILE A 185 -22.37 -1.72 -10.44
C ILE A 185 -23.79 -1.52 -10.96
N ASP A 186 -23.93 -1.18 -12.25
CA ASP A 186 -25.24 -0.89 -12.90
C ASP A 186 -25.94 -2.15 -13.43
N LYS A 187 -25.40 -3.35 -13.23
CA LYS A 187 -26.00 -4.66 -13.53
C LYS A 187 -26.67 -5.28 -12.31
#